data_810218eeb1b5c9f1d02c03a2138c813e
#
_entry.id   810218eeb1b5c9f1d02c03a2138c813e
#
_cell.length_a   1.000
_cell.length_b   1.000
_cell.length_c   1.000
_cell.angle_alpha   90.00
_cell.angle_beta   90.00
_cell.angle_gamma   90.00
#
_symmetry.space_group_name_H-M   'P 1'
#
loop_
_entity.id
_entity.type
_entity.pdbx_description
1 polymer ?
#
loop_
_entity_poly.entity_id
_entity_poly.type
_entity_poly.pdbx_seq_one_letter_code
_entity_poly.pdbx_strand_id
1 'polypeptide(L)'
;MKIAMCQMLSEYGRPEENLSRAKEMLRDAARQGAQLALLPECLDLGWANPEAHEMAQPIPGAHSDRLCAWAAEYGLYVCAGLTERDGGKLYNTAVLIDKRGKLLG
;
A
#
# COMPACT_ATOMS: atom_id res chain seq x y z
N MET A 1 -15.75 12.67 8.72
CA MET A 1 -14.44 12.24 8.17
C MET A 1 -14.53 12.08 6.67
N LYS A 2 -13.57 12.60 5.94
CA LYS A 2 -13.49 12.45 4.49
C LYS A 2 -12.57 11.29 4.14
N ILE A 3 -13.10 10.31 3.42
CA ILE A 3 -12.37 9.09 3.04
C ILE A 3 -12.19 9.09 1.52
N ALA A 4 -10.97 8.85 1.06
CA ALA A 4 -10.68 8.66 -0.35
C ALA A 4 -10.61 7.17 -0.66
N MET A 5 -11.41 6.72 -1.63
CA MET A 5 -11.34 5.35 -2.13
C MET A 5 -10.51 5.38 -3.41
N CYS A 6 -9.28 4.89 -3.30
CA CYS A 6 -8.30 4.99 -4.38
C CYS A 6 -8.37 3.73 -5.25
N GLN A 7 -8.97 3.86 -6.42
CA GLN A 7 -8.98 2.79 -7.42
C GLN A 7 -7.78 2.98 -8.33
N MET A 8 -6.95 1.96 -8.45
CA MET A 8 -5.74 2.07 -9.25
C MET A 8 -5.48 0.78 -10.02
N LEU A 9 -4.76 0.91 -11.12
CA LEU A 9 -4.25 -0.23 -11.84
C LEU A 9 -3.06 -0.84 -11.08
N SER A 10 -3.14 -2.14 -10.80
CA SER A 10 -2.02 -2.88 -10.21
C SER A 10 -1.55 -3.90 -11.24
N GLU A 11 -0.37 -3.69 -11.78
CA GLU A 11 0.20 -4.54 -12.82
C GLU A 11 0.98 -5.70 -12.20
N TYR A 12 0.90 -6.87 -12.80
CA TYR A 12 1.61 -8.05 -12.33
C TYR A 12 3.12 -7.82 -12.36
N GLY A 13 3.76 -8.07 -11.20
CA GLY A 13 5.21 -8.04 -11.11
C GLY A 13 5.86 -6.70 -11.37
N ARG A 14 5.14 -5.59 -11.17
CA ARG A 14 5.65 -4.24 -11.35
C ARG A 14 5.48 -3.40 -10.08
N PRO A 15 6.13 -3.79 -8.97
CA PRO A 15 5.92 -3.09 -7.70
C PRO A 15 6.32 -1.62 -7.74
N GLU A 16 7.37 -1.25 -8.46
CA GLU A 16 7.80 0.14 -8.52
C GLU A 16 6.74 1.02 -9.18
N GLU A 17 6.19 0.58 -10.31
CA GLU A 17 5.12 1.30 -11.00
C GLU A 17 3.84 1.34 -10.17
N ASN A 18 3.49 0.22 -9.55
CA ASN A 18 2.28 0.13 -8.72
C ASN A 18 2.39 1.03 -7.48
N LEU A 19 3.52 1.02 -6.80
CA LEU A 19 3.75 1.88 -5.64
C LEU A 19 3.81 3.35 -6.04
N SER A 20 4.37 3.66 -7.20
CA SER A 20 4.37 5.02 -7.72
C SER A 20 2.94 5.54 -7.96
N ARG A 21 2.05 4.70 -8.50
CA ARG A 21 0.63 5.05 -8.67
C ARG A 21 -0.05 5.26 -7.32
N ALA A 22 0.25 4.41 -6.34
CA ALA A 22 -0.28 4.56 -4.99
C ALA A 22 0.14 5.90 -4.38
N LYS A 23 1.41 6.27 -4.53
CA LYS A 23 1.91 7.55 -4.04
C LYS A 23 1.13 8.73 -4.65
N GLU A 24 0.92 8.72 -5.97
CA GLU A 24 0.19 9.78 -6.65
C GLU A 24 -1.24 9.89 -6.12
N MET A 25 -1.91 8.76 -5.91
CA MET A 25 -3.26 8.75 -5.38
C MET A 25 -3.32 9.25 -3.94
N LEU A 26 -2.34 8.92 -3.11
CA LEU A 26 -2.26 9.43 -1.73
C LEU A 26 -2.06 10.94 -1.73
N ARG A 27 -1.20 11.45 -2.60
CA ARG A 27 -0.98 12.88 -2.73
C ARG A 27 -2.27 13.59 -3.14
N ASP A 28 -2.98 13.06 -4.13
CA ASP A 28 -4.22 13.65 -4.59
C ASP A 28 -5.31 13.60 -3.52
N ALA A 29 -5.40 12.49 -2.78
CA ALA A 29 -6.34 12.37 -1.66
C ALA A 29 -6.08 13.44 -0.60
N ALA A 30 -4.82 13.67 -0.25
CA ALA A 30 -4.45 14.68 0.72
C ALA A 30 -4.81 16.08 0.22
N ARG A 31 -4.57 16.37 -1.05
CA ARG A 31 -4.94 17.66 -1.65
C ARG A 31 -6.44 17.94 -1.61
N GLN A 32 -7.24 16.88 -1.67
CA GLN A 32 -8.70 17.00 -1.61
C GLN A 32 -9.24 17.00 -0.18
N GLY A 33 -8.36 16.99 0.82
CA GLY A 33 -8.73 17.07 2.22
C GLY A 33 -9.15 15.74 2.85
N ALA A 34 -8.81 14.62 2.25
CA ALA A 34 -9.10 13.31 2.84
C ALA A 34 -8.27 13.10 4.11
N GLN A 35 -8.83 12.35 5.05
CA GLN A 35 -8.16 11.98 6.30
C GLN A 35 -7.71 10.52 6.29
N LEU A 36 -8.39 9.69 5.52
CA LEU A 36 -8.08 8.27 5.34
C LEU A 36 -8.13 7.95 3.87
N ALA A 37 -7.12 7.22 3.39
CA ALA A 37 -7.10 6.69 2.03
C ALA A 37 -7.17 5.17 2.07
N LEU A 38 -8.04 4.60 1.26
CA LEU A 38 -8.15 3.15 1.06
C LEU A 38 -7.56 2.79 -0.29
N LEU A 39 -6.56 1.92 -0.28
CA LEU A 39 -5.91 1.40 -1.47
C LEU A 39 -6.29 -0.07 -1.69
N PRO A 40 -6.20 -0.58 -2.92
CA PRO A 40 -6.71 -1.93 -3.22
C PRO A 40 -5.86 -3.06 -2.65
N GLU A 41 -6.37 -4.28 -2.78
CA GLU A 41 -5.65 -5.51 -2.46
C GLU A 41 -4.48 -5.71 -3.41
N CYS A 42 -3.41 -6.32 -2.91
CA CYS A 42 -2.25 -6.72 -3.72
C CYS A 42 -1.76 -5.58 -4.63
N LEU A 43 -1.79 -4.37 -4.10
CA LEU A 43 -1.45 -3.19 -4.91
C LEU A 43 -0.02 -3.24 -5.42
N ASP A 44 0.88 -3.92 -4.69
CA ASP A 44 2.29 -3.99 -5.02
C ASP A 44 2.62 -4.96 -6.16
N LEU A 45 2.03 -6.15 -6.17
CA LEU A 45 2.39 -7.19 -7.14
C LEU A 45 1.28 -7.60 -8.09
N GLY A 46 0.04 -7.16 -7.83
CA GLY A 46 -1.12 -7.57 -8.60
C GLY A 46 -1.74 -8.85 -8.05
N TRP A 47 -3.03 -9.02 -8.28
CA TRP A 47 -3.79 -10.18 -7.81
C TRP A 47 -3.36 -11.44 -8.57
N ALA A 48 -3.16 -12.54 -7.82
CA ALA A 48 -2.81 -13.84 -8.40
C ALA A 48 -1.54 -13.85 -9.26
N ASN A 49 -0.55 -13.03 -8.89
CA ASN A 49 0.71 -12.98 -9.60
C ASN A 49 1.52 -14.29 -9.39
N PRO A 50 1.84 -15.05 -10.46
CA PRO A 50 2.60 -16.29 -10.31
C PRO A 50 4.03 -16.12 -9.81
N GLU A 51 4.59 -14.91 -9.90
CA GLU A 51 5.95 -14.59 -9.45
C GLU A 51 5.97 -14.00 -8.04
N ALA A 52 4.83 -14.00 -7.34
CA ALA A 52 4.71 -13.33 -6.05
C ALA A 52 5.69 -13.87 -4.99
N HIS A 53 6.00 -15.17 -5.02
CA HIS A 53 6.96 -15.76 -4.07
C HIS A 53 8.33 -15.11 -4.12
N GLU A 54 8.77 -14.70 -5.32
CA GLU A 54 10.08 -14.12 -5.52
C GLU A 54 10.08 -12.62 -5.18
N MET A 55 8.96 -11.93 -5.39
CA MET A 55 8.86 -10.49 -5.33
C MET A 55 8.23 -9.95 -4.04
N ALA A 56 7.45 -10.78 -3.34
CA ALA A 56 6.76 -10.35 -2.13
C ALA A 56 7.76 -9.98 -1.03
N GLN A 57 7.41 -8.95 -0.28
CA GLN A 57 8.22 -8.46 0.82
C GLN A 57 7.59 -8.81 2.15
N PRO A 58 8.39 -8.87 3.23
CA PRO A 58 7.81 -8.99 4.58
C PRO A 58 7.09 -7.71 4.98
N ILE A 59 6.25 -7.80 6.00
CA ILE A 59 5.59 -6.66 6.64
C ILE A 59 5.92 -6.71 8.14
N PRO A 60 6.62 -5.73 8.72
CA PRO A 60 7.22 -4.54 8.07
C PRO A 60 8.32 -4.91 7.08
N GLY A 61 8.46 -4.11 6.04
CA GLY A 61 9.47 -4.31 5.01
C GLY A 61 9.44 -3.23 3.95
N ALA A 62 10.11 -3.49 2.83
CA ALA A 62 10.35 -2.47 1.81
C ALA A 62 9.07 -1.78 1.31
N HIS A 63 8.01 -2.55 1.02
CA HIS A 63 6.79 -1.97 0.47
C HIS A 63 5.98 -1.25 1.55
N SER A 64 5.81 -1.85 2.73
CA SER A 64 5.09 -1.19 3.82
C SER A 64 5.81 0.06 4.32
N ASP A 65 7.14 0.05 4.36
CA ASP A 65 7.92 1.21 4.77
C ASP A 65 7.68 2.42 3.85
N ARG A 66 7.55 2.19 2.55
CA ARG A 66 7.24 3.26 1.59
C ARG A 66 5.86 3.85 1.85
N LEU A 67 4.86 3.00 2.09
CA LEU A 67 3.51 3.47 2.43
C LEU A 67 3.51 4.26 3.74
N CYS A 68 4.26 3.81 4.74
CA CYS A 68 4.41 4.52 6.01
C CYS A 68 5.01 5.91 5.81
N ALA A 69 6.06 6.00 5.00
CA ALA A 69 6.70 7.29 4.71
C ALA A 69 5.72 8.26 4.03
N TRP A 70 4.93 7.77 3.08
CA TRP A 70 3.95 8.62 2.39
C TRP A 70 2.77 9.00 3.29
N ALA A 71 2.32 8.10 4.15
CA ALA A 71 1.29 8.43 5.14
C ALA A 71 1.74 9.61 6.01
N ALA A 72 2.98 9.57 6.47
CA ALA A 72 3.56 10.67 7.25
C ALA A 72 3.71 11.94 6.41
N GLU A 73 4.23 11.82 5.19
CA GLU A 73 4.46 12.97 4.31
C GLU A 73 3.16 13.70 4.00
N TYR A 74 2.09 12.96 3.72
CA TYR A 74 0.80 13.55 3.33
C TYR A 74 -0.19 13.70 4.47
N GLY A 75 0.16 13.25 5.66
CA GLY A 75 -0.69 13.39 6.85
C GLY A 75 -1.98 12.58 6.76
N LEU A 76 -1.94 11.39 6.18
CA LEU A 76 -3.09 10.52 5.97
C LEU A 76 -3.00 9.24 6.79
N TYR A 77 -4.15 8.77 7.28
CA TYR A 77 -4.30 7.36 7.61
C TYR A 77 -4.39 6.58 6.29
N VAL A 78 -3.73 5.45 6.20
CA VAL A 78 -3.71 4.63 4.99
C VAL A 78 -4.10 3.19 5.34
N CYS A 79 -5.07 2.65 4.62
CA CYS A 79 -5.38 1.23 4.64
C CYS A 79 -5.07 0.67 3.25
N ALA A 80 -4.21 -0.31 3.18
CA ALA A 80 -3.71 -0.81 1.89
C ALA A 80 -3.54 -2.32 1.92
N GLY A 81 -3.69 -2.96 0.76
CA GLY A 81 -3.45 -4.39 0.60
C GLY A 81 -2.11 -4.66 -0.05
N LEU A 82 -1.32 -5.52 0.58
CA LEU A 82 -0.01 -5.92 0.09
C LEU A 82 0.09 -7.44 0.02
N THR A 83 0.98 -7.93 -0.83
CA THR A 83 1.35 -9.33 -0.83
C THR A 83 2.50 -9.52 0.15
N GLU A 84 2.23 -10.24 1.22
CA GLU A 84 3.20 -10.45 2.29
C GLU A 84 3.88 -11.80 2.17
N ARG A 85 5.21 -11.82 2.29
CA ARG A 85 5.96 -13.06 2.45
C ARG A 85 6.38 -13.19 3.91
N ASP A 86 6.00 -14.31 4.53
CA ASP A 86 6.38 -14.63 5.90
C ASP A 86 6.82 -16.07 5.94
N GLY A 87 8.12 -16.33 6.16
CA GLY A 87 8.71 -17.66 6.30
C GLY A 87 8.45 -18.54 5.09
N GLY A 88 8.39 -18.27 3.94
CA GLY A 88 8.13 -19.09 2.77
C GLY A 88 6.67 -19.23 2.39
N LYS A 89 5.79 -18.53 3.11
CA LYS A 89 4.36 -18.45 2.81
C LYS A 89 4.00 -17.07 2.29
N LEU A 90 2.96 -17.02 1.44
CA LEU A 90 2.41 -15.78 0.93
C LEU A 90 1.05 -15.51 1.57
N TYR A 91 0.81 -14.26 1.89
CA TYR A 91 -0.46 -13.79 2.44
C TYR A 91 -0.95 -12.58 1.67
N ASN A 92 -2.27 -12.50 1.53
CA ASN A 92 -2.96 -11.28 1.11
C ASN A 92 -3.25 -10.50 2.39
N THR A 93 -2.52 -9.41 2.63
CA THR A 93 -2.52 -8.74 3.92
C THR A 93 -2.95 -7.29 3.77
N ALA A 94 -3.91 -6.88 4.61
CA ALA A 94 -4.26 -5.48 4.74
C ALA A 94 -3.43 -4.86 5.86
N VAL A 95 -2.90 -3.67 5.61
CA VAL A 95 -2.17 -2.89 6.62
C VAL A 95 -2.92 -1.62 6.93
N LEU A 96 -2.84 -1.18 8.17
CA LEU A 96 -3.38 0.10 8.62
C LEU A 96 -2.22 0.94 9.15
N ILE A 97 -2.11 2.15 8.63
CA ILE A 97 -1.00 3.06 8.94
C ILE A 97 -1.60 4.38 9.40
N ASP A 98 -1.08 4.94 10.50
CA ASP A 98 -1.57 6.24 10.97
C ASP A 98 -0.91 7.40 10.21
N LYS A 99 -1.43 8.59 10.44
CA LYS A 99 -0.97 9.81 9.75
C LYS A 99 0.45 10.24 10.12
N ARG A 100 1.08 9.58 11.09
CA ARG A 100 2.47 9.80 11.46
C ARG A 100 3.40 8.78 10.81
N GLY A 101 2.83 7.85 10.05
CA GLY A 101 3.58 6.80 9.39
C GLY A 101 3.84 5.57 10.22
N LYS A 102 3.07 5.39 11.30
CA LYS A 102 3.20 4.21 12.16
C LYS A 102 2.29 3.09 11.67
N LEU A 103 2.87 1.91 11.49
CA LEU A 103 2.12 0.71 11.16
C LEU A 103 1.35 0.25 12.40
N LEU A 104 0.02 0.23 12.31
CA LEU A 104 -0.85 -0.14 13.44
C LEU A 104 -1.25 -1.62 13.39
N GLY A 105 -1.30 -2.20 12.24
CA GLY A 105 -1.71 -3.57 12.07
C GLY A 105 -1.91 -3.95 10.62
#